data_5c6938e91a8802b92442f8c8ac4ed058
#
_entry.id   5c6938e91a8802b92442f8c8ac4ed058
#
_cell.length_a   1.000
_cell.length_b   1.000
_cell.length_c   1.000
_cell.angle_alpha   90.00
_cell.angle_beta   90.00
_cell.angle_gamma   90.00
#
_symmetry.space_group_name_H-M   'P 1'
#
loop_
_entity.id
_entity.type
_entity.pdbx_description
1 polymer ?
#
loop_
_entity_poly.entity_id
_entity_poly.type
_entity_poly.pdbx_seq_one_letter_code
_entity_poly.pdbx_strand_id
1 'polypeptide(L)'
;MPNHSPSNDNAKFAIGQLIHHQLFDYRGVIADVDPVFQGSHSWYEQMARSRPTKDAPWYHVLVHDATHTTYVAEQNLAADPSADPIRHPLIKEVFDGFENGRYIARHRSN
;
A
#
# COMPACT_ATOMS: atom_id res chain seq x y z
N MET A 1 6.59 8.88 -28.16
CA MET A 1 6.25 8.82 -27.20
C MET A 1 5.96 7.68 -26.58
N PRO A 2 6.33 7.46 -25.70
CA PRO A 2 6.11 6.29 -25.15
C PRO A 2 4.80 6.29 -24.56
N ASN A 3 4.38 5.24 -24.52
CA ASN A 3 3.25 5.13 -23.96
C ASN A 3 3.42 4.55 -22.78
N HIS A 4 3.01 4.83 -21.78
CA HIS A 4 3.16 4.24 -20.63
C HIS A 4 1.92 3.79 -20.09
N SER A 5 2.03 2.81 -19.27
CA SER A 5 0.98 2.24 -18.57
C SER A 5 0.46 3.26 -17.69
N PRO A 6 -0.76 3.48 -17.71
CA PRO A 6 -1.31 4.56 -17.01
C PRO A 6 -1.29 4.40 -15.55
N SER A 7 -1.42 3.27 -15.06
CA SER A 7 -1.74 3.18 -13.70
C SER A 7 -0.58 3.26 -12.77
N ASN A 8 0.47 2.60 -13.00
CA ASN A 8 1.50 2.52 -11.98
C ASN A 8 2.66 3.44 -12.18
N ASP A 9 2.66 4.21 -13.24
CA ASP A 9 3.77 5.08 -13.54
C ASP A 9 3.94 6.19 -12.54
N ASN A 10 2.87 6.58 -11.88
CA ASN A 10 2.94 7.67 -10.91
C ASN A 10 3.01 7.21 -9.48
N ALA A 11 2.92 5.92 -9.23
CA ALA A 11 2.93 5.44 -7.86
C ALA A 11 4.36 5.40 -7.30
N LYS A 12 4.55 5.96 -6.13
CA LYS A 12 5.86 5.97 -5.49
C LYS A 12 6.21 4.65 -4.83
N PHE A 13 5.22 3.86 -4.49
CA PHE A 13 5.43 2.62 -3.78
C PHE A 13 4.88 1.46 -4.58
N ALA A 14 5.44 0.29 -4.41
CA ALA A 14 5.06 -0.89 -5.16
C ALA A 14 4.50 -1.97 -4.25
N ILE A 15 3.74 -2.89 -4.83
CA ILE A 15 3.23 -4.05 -4.10
C ILE A 15 4.43 -4.80 -3.52
N GLY A 16 4.35 -5.15 -2.23
CA GLY A 16 5.42 -5.83 -1.53
C GLY A 16 6.39 -4.93 -0.81
N GLN A 17 6.30 -3.62 -1.04
CA GLN A 17 7.21 -2.68 -0.40
C GLN A 17 6.80 -2.40 1.04
N LEU A 18 7.76 -2.33 1.94
CA LEU A 18 7.51 -2.00 3.34
C LEU A 18 7.37 -0.49 3.48
N ILE A 19 6.36 -0.07 4.21
CA ILE A 19 6.08 1.35 4.39
C ILE A 19 5.81 1.68 5.86
N HIS A 20 5.81 2.96 6.12
CA HIS A 20 5.51 3.53 7.42
C HIS A 20 4.46 4.63 7.24
N HIS A 21 3.41 4.59 8.06
CA HIS A 21 2.37 5.62 8.00
C HIS A 21 2.85 6.83 8.79
N GLN A 22 2.92 7.97 8.12
CA GLN A 22 3.53 9.16 8.71
C GLN A 22 2.69 9.82 9.79
N LEU A 23 1.38 9.66 9.73
CA LEU A 23 0.50 10.26 10.72
C LEU A 23 0.25 9.34 11.91
N PHE A 24 0.01 8.07 11.66
CA PHE A 24 -0.37 7.13 12.71
C PHE A 24 0.78 6.23 13.17
N ASP A 25 1.94 6.41 12.55
CA ASP A 25 3.18 5.79 13.05
C ASP A 25 3.12 4.28 13.14
N TYR A 26 2.64 3.61 12.10
CA TYR A 26 2.68 2.16 12.05
C TYR A 26 3.44 1.70 10.80
N ARG A 27 3.92 0.47 10.83
CA ARG A 27 4.57 -0.16 9.70
C ARG A 27 3.58 -1.07 9.00
N GLY A 28 3.81 -1.31 7.75
CA GLY A 28 3.00 -2.23 6.99
C GLY A 28 3.63 -2.57 5.66
N VAL A 29 2.89 -3.33 4.85
CA VAL A 29 3.34 -3.68 3.51
C VAL A 29 2.24 -3.37 2.51
N ILE A 30 2.62 -2.90 1.35
CA ILE A 30 1.68 -2.58 0.28
C ILE A 30 1.15 -3.87 -0.33
N ALA A 31 -0.15 -4.07 -0.24
CA ALA A 31 -0.80 -5.26 -0.81
C ALA A 31 -1.41 -4.97 -2.18
N ASP A 32 -1.80 -3.74 -2.44
CA ASP A 32 -2.37 -3.37 -3.73
C ASP A 32 -2.29 -1.86 -3.90
N VAL A 33 -2.36 -1.40 -5.15
CA VAL A 33 -2.24 0.01 -5.48
C VAL A 33 -3.39 0.41 -6.38
N ASP A 34 -4.09 1.48 -6.01
CA ASP A 34 -5.09 2.09 -6.88
C ASP A 34 -4.50 3.39 -7.43
N PRO A 35 -4.53 3.59 -8.73
CA PRO A 35 -3.92 4.79 -9.30
C PRO A 35 -4.59 6.08 -8.86
N VAL A 36 -5.86 6.01 -8.50
CA VAL A 36 -6.59 7.14 -7.91
C VAL A 36 -7.53 6.56 -6.86
N PHE A 37 -8.11 7.41 -6.05
CA PHE A 37 -9.03 6.98 -4.99
C PHE A 37 -10.19 6.18 -5.57
N GLN A 38 -10.44 5.00 -5.01
CA GLN A 38 -11.51 4.11 -5.45
C GLN A 38 -12.55 3.85 -4.36
N GLY A 39 -12.48 4.55 -3.26
CA GLY A 39 -13.46 4.38 -2.20
C GLY A 39 -14.72 5.19 -2.43
N SER A 40 -15.65 5.14 -1.49
CA SER A 40 -16.88 5.90 -1.59
C SER A 40 -16.68 7.30 -1.01
N HIS A 41 -17.55 8.20 -1.40
CA HIS A 41 -17.51 9.56 -0.87
C HIS A 41 -17.74 9.55 0.64
N SER A 42 -18.67 8.75 1.13
CA SER A 42 -18.95 8.74 2.55
C SER A 42 -17.76 8.16 3.34
N TRP A 43 -17.08 7.15 2.81
CA TRP A 43 -15.87 6.65 3.46
C TRP A 43 -14.81 7.76 3.55
N TYR A 44 -14.63 8.48 2.45
CA TYR A 44 -13.64 9.55 2.41
C TYR A 44 -13.95 10.62 3.45
N GLU A 45 -15.22 11.01 3.56
CA GLU A 45 -15.60 12.04 4.51
C GLU A 45 -15.39 11.62 5.95
N GLN A 46 -15.59 10.34 6.23
CA GLN A 46 -15.48 9.85 7.61
C GLN A 46 -14.05 9.47 8.00
N MET A 47 -13.30 8.90 7.07
CA MET A 47 -12.03 8.27 7.43
C MET A 47 -10.80 9.06 6.98
N ALA A 48 -10.91 9.84 5.95
CA ALA A 48 -9.74 10.54 5.40
C ALA A 48 -9.59 11.92 6.02
N ARG A 49 -9.18 11.95 7.29
CA ARG A 49 -9.18 13.19 8.04
C ARG A 49 -8.21 14.23 7.52
N SER A 50 -7.10 13.83 6.92
CA SER A 50 -6.14 14.75 6.38
C SER A 50 -6.56 15.31 5.02
N ARG A 51 -7.70 14.88 4.51
CA ARG A 51 -8.23 15.34 3.23
C ARG A 51 -7.24 15.22 2.10
N PRO A 52 -6.64 14.03 1.91
CA PRO A 52 -5.64 13.87 0.86
C PRO A 52 -6.29 13.91 -0.52
N THR A 53 -5.50 14.23 -1.53
CA THR A 53 -6.04 14.29 -2.88
C THR A 53 -6.55 12.94 -3.33
N LYS A 54 -7.66 12.93 -4.06
CA LYS A 54 -8.21 11.71 -4.65
C LYS A 54 -7.58 11.40 -5.99
N ASP A 55 -6.82 12.32 -6.55
CA ASP A 55 -6.26 12.18 -7.91
C ASP A 55 -4.85 11.61 -7.93
N ALA A 56 -4.38 11.11 -6.83
CA ALA A 56 -3.07 10.49 -6.72
C ALA A 56 -3.24 9.06 -6.23
N PRO A 57 -2.20 8.25 -6.23
CA PRO A 57 -2.32 6.85 -5.82
C PRO A 57 -2.75 6.67 -4.38
N TRP A 58 -3.53 5.62 -4.14
CA TRP A 58 -3.94 5.17 -2.82
C TRP A 58 -3.56 3.70 -2.70
N TYR A 59 -3.27 3.27 -1.49
CA TYR A 59 -2.66 1.96 -1.26
C TYR A 59 -3.42 1.14 -0.25
N HIS A 60 -3.54 -0.16 -0.54
CA HIS A 60 -4.09 -1.12 0.41
C HIS A 60 -2.91 -1.66 1.21
N VAL A 61 -2.94 -1.51 2.53
CA VAL A 61 -1.82 -1.83 3.39
C VAL A 61 -2.18 -2.90 4.40
N LEU A 62 -1.34 -3.90 4.53
CA LEU A 62 -1.46 -4.88 5.62
C LEU A 62 -0.66 -4.32 6.78
N VAL A 63 -1.34 -4.06 7.89
CA VAL A 63 -0.74 -3.38 9.04
C VAL A 63 0.02 -4.37 9.92
N HIS A 64 1.25 -4.03 10.25
CA HIS A 64 2.10 -4.88 11.08
C HIS A 64 1.51 -5.06 12.47
N ASP A 65 1.53 -6.30 12.95
CA ASP A 65 1.01 -6.67 14.28
C ASP A 65 -0.48 -6.39 14.45
N ALA A 66 -1.22 -6.48 13.34
CA ALA A 66 -2.66 -6.27 13.35
C ALA A 66 -3.31 -7.30 12.46
N THR A 67 -4.63 -7.32 12.43
CA THR A 67 -5.37 -8.25 11.58
C THR A 67 -6.17 -7.55 10.50
N HIS A 68 -6.12 -6.22 10.47
CA HIS A 68 -6.89 -5.46 9.51
C HIS A 68 -6.00 -4.86 8.42
N THR A 69 -6.65 -4.36 7.38
CA THR A 69 -5.96 -3.63 6.32
C THR A 69 -6.41 -2.18 6.39
N THR A 70 -5.59 -1.29 5.85
CA THR A 70 -5.95 0.12 5.77
C THR A 70 -5.83 0.60 4.34
N TYR A 71 -6.51 1.67 4.03
CA TYR A 71 -6.50 2.26 2.69
C TYR A 71 -5.96 3.68 2.83
N VAL A 72 -4.79 3.92 2.26
CA VAL A 72 -3.99 5.09 2.61
C VAL A 72 -3.54 5.85 1.39
N ALA A 73 -3.69 7.17 1.43
CA ALA A 73 -3.21 8.03 0.35
C ALA A 73 -1.68 8.08 0.35
N GLU A 74 -1.12 8.24 -0.82
CA GLU A 74 0.33 8.24 -0.99
C GLU A 74 1.04 9.25 -0.11
N GLN A 75 0.47 10.43 0.06
CA GLN A 75 1.12 11.49 0.84
C GLN A 75 1.31 11.13 2.31
N ASN A 76 0.57 10.15 2.81
CA ASN A 76 0.67 9.77 4.21
C ASN A 76 1.62 8.59 4.44
N LEU A 77 2.29 8.14 3.40
CA LEU A 77 3.21 7.00 3.51
C LEU A 77 4.65 7.40 3.24
N ALA A 78 5.56 6.68 3.85
CA ALA A 78 6.98 6.80 3.57
C ALA A 78 7.56 5.39 3.50
N ALA A 79 8.69 5.23 2.84
CA ALA A 79 9.35 3.93 2.80
C ALA A 79 9.85 3.59 4.20
N ASP A 80 9.73 2.32 4.57
CA ASP A 80 10.20 1.86 5.87
C ASP A 80 11.66 1.40 5.71
N PRO A 81 12.58 1.98 6.43
CA PRO A 81 13.99 1.64 6.27
C PRO A 81 14.42 0.37 7.00
N SER A 82 13.56 -0.21 7.84
CA SER A 82 14.01 -1.30 8.69
C SER A 82 14.21 -2.61 7.97
N ALA A 83 13.54 -2.84 6.88
CA ALA A 83 13.63 -4.10 6.14
C ALA A 83 13.21 -5.32 6.97
N ASP A 84 12.48 -5.12 8.06
CA ASP A 84 12.03 -6.23 8.89
C ASP A 84 10.68 -6.75 8.40
N PRO A 85 10.47 -8.06 8.41
CA PRO A 85 9.19 -8.61 7.94
C PRO A 85 8.00 -8.08 8.70
N ILE A 86 6.85 -8.15 8.05
CA ILE A 86 5.57 -7.72 8.61
C ILE A 86 4.83 -8.94 9.15
N ARG A 87 4.23 -8.83 10.32
CA ARG A 87 3.39 -9.90 10.85
C ARG A 87 1.93 -9.55 10.60
N HIS A 88 1.28 -10.33 9.75
CA HIS A 88 -0.13 -10.12 9.42
C HIS A 88 -0.68 -11.44 8.88
N PRO A 89 -1.92 -11.78 9.21
CA PRO A 89 -2.48 -13.07 8.79
C PRO A 89 -2.63 -13.24 7.29
N LEU A 90 -2.71 -12.16 6.51
CA LEU A 90 -2.88 -12.28 5.08
C LEU A 90 -1.56 -12.34 4.30
N ILE A 91 -0.44 -12.28 4.95
CA ILE A 91 0.85 -12.28 4.25
C ILE A 91 0.97 -13.48 3.31
N LYS A 92 0.66 -14.66 3.79
CA LYS A 92 0.82 -15.86 2.98
C LYS A 92 -0.17 -15.95 1.84
N GLU A 93 -1.28 -15.24 1.94
CA GLU A 93 -2.27 -15.27 0.87
C GLU A 93 -1.97 -14.25 -0.22
N VAL A 94 -1.29 -13.17 0.13
CA VAL A 94 -1.02 -12.12 -0.83
C VAL A 94 0.36 -12.26 -1.47
N PHE A 95 1.33 -12.80 -0.72
CA PHE A 95 2.71 -12.84 -1.18
C PHE A 95 3.26 -14.26 -1.23
N ASP A 96 4.26 -14.48 -2.10
CA ASP A 96 4.92 -15.78 -2.22
C ASP A 96 6.19 -15.86 -1.38
N GLY A 97 6.76 -14.76 -0.97
CA GLY A 97 8.00 -14.80 -0.20
C GLY A 97 8.46 -13.43 0.19
N PHE A 98 9.60 -13.38 0.86
CA PHE A 98 10.19 -12.14 1.33
C PHE A 98 11.69 -12.20 1.07
N GLU A 99 12.22 -11.26 0.34
CA GLU A 99 13.63 -11.22 0.00
C GLU A 99 14.12 -9.79 -0.03
N ASN A 100 15.28 -9.57 0.55
CA ASN A 100 15.94 -8.26 0.48
C ASN A 100 15.05 -7.12 0.96
N GLY A 101 14.31 -7.37 2.02
CA GLY A 101 13.50 -6.32 2.63
C GLY A 101 12.21 -6.01 1.91
N ARG A 102 11.74 -6.91 1.02
CA ARG A 102 10.45 -6.67 0.38
C ARG A 102 9.76 -7.98 0.13
N TYR A 103 8.44 -7.93 0.03
CA TYR A 103 7.63 -9.10 -0.24
C TYR A 103 7.49 -9.31 -1.74
N ILE A 104 7.40 -10.58 -2.13
CA ILE A 104 7.29 -10.95 -3.54
C ILE A 104 5.82 -11.15 -3.84
N ALA A 105 5.29 -10.38 -4.77
CA ALA A 105 3.89 -10.47 -5.13
C ALA A 105 3.56 -11.86 -5.64
N ARG A 106 2.37 -12.35 -5.30
CA ARG A 106 1.97 -13.67 -5.72
C ARG A 106 1.87 -13.73 -7.23
N HIS A 107 2.51 -14.73 -7.80
CA HIS A 107 2.52 -14.87 -9.25
C HIS A 107 1.17 -15.42 -9.71
N ARG A 108 0.52 -14.72 -10.65
CA ARG A 108 -0.72 -15.21 -11.16
C ARG A 108 -0.48 -15.88 -12.44
N SER A 109 -0.96 -17.11 -12.59
CA SER A 109 -0.86 -17.75 -13.85
C SER A 109 -2.16 -17.60 -14.57
N ASN A 110 -2.12 -17.49 -15.81
CA ASN A 110 -3.34 -17.36 -16.57
C ASN A 110 -3.60 -18.55 -17.39
#